data_5a8e80a67def58c97c10ae1a17441c98
#
_entry.id   5a8e80a67def58c97c10ae1a17441c98
#
_cell.length_a   1.000
_cell.length_b   1.000
_cell.length_c   1.000
_cell.angle_alpha   90.00
_cell.angle_beta   90.00
_cell.angle_gamma   90.00
#
_symmetry.space_group_name_H-M   'P 1'
#
loop_
_entity.id
_entity.type
_entity.pdbx_description
1 polymer ?
#
loop_
_entity_poly.entity_id
_entity_poly.type
_entity_poly.pdbx_seq_one_letter_code
_entity_poly.pdbx_strand_id
1 'polypeptide(L)'
;MLQLRKIPVLLSALLFSYAAQAGKLAIVIDDVGYRPAEENKVLQMPQAISVAVLPNAPHAREMATKAHQSGHEVLIHLPMAPLSKQPLEKDTLTPEMSSEEVTRIMRNAVNNVPYAVGLNNHMGSRMTSSLPGMQKVMQALNHYNLYFLDSMTIANSQAVPAAQGTQVRVLKRRVFLDDSQDINAIRQQFSRAVKLAQRDGYAIAIGHPHPNTVRVLQQMLPTLPADVTLVRPSQLLNESLHSGSRPPVAPAKPVTPRFQPADLCKPKQPLAPVPATRALTVIAESVNNSPAV
;
A
#
# COMPACT_ATOMS: atom_id res chain seq x y z
N MET A 1 -39.37 -67.92 11.70
CA MET A 1 -38.38 -67.22 12.53
C MET A 1 -37.45 -66.45 11.58
N LEU A 2 -37.69 -65.14 11.39
CA LEU A 2 -36.86 -64.24 10.56
C LEU A 2 -35.86 -63.54 11.46
N GLN A 3 -34.57 -63.78 11.22
CA GLN A 3 -33.48 -63.08 11.94
C GLN A 3 -33.18 -61.77 11.21
N LEU A 4 -33.51 -60.63 11.82
CA LEU A 4 -33.08 -59.31 11.38
C LEU A 4 -31.58 -59.13 11.63
N ARG A 5 -30.79 -59.08 10.56
CA ARG A 5 -29.38 -58.66 10.61
C ARG A 5 -29.29 -57.13 10.82
N LYS A 6 -28.71 -56.70 11.96
CA LYS A 6 -28.39 -55.33 12.24
C LYS A 6 -27.18 -54.92 11.39
N ILE A 7 -27.37 -53.97 10.49
CA ILE A 7 -26.31 -53.31 9.72
C ILE A 7 -25.78 -52.13 10.56
N PRO A 8 -24.50 -52.05 10.91
CA PRO A 8 -23.95 -50.86 11.55
C PRO A 8 -23.80 -49.75 10.49
N VAL A 9 -24.53 -48.67 10.67
CA VAL A 9 -24.31 -47.45 9.90
C VAL A 9 -23.02 -46.77 10.40
N LEU A 10 -21.93 -46.89 9.62
CA LEU A 10 -20.70 -46.17 9.85
C LEU A 10 -20.95 -44.69 9.42
N LEU A 11 -21.12 -43.83 10.40
CA LEU A 11 -21.21 -42.40 10.20
C LEU A 11 -19.78 -41.86 9.97
N SER A 12 -19.35 -41.79 8.69
CA SER A 12 -18.08 -41.14 8.31
C SER A 12 -18.23 -39.62 8.47
N ALA A 13 -17.75 -39.09 9.58
CA ALA A 13 -17.60 -37.64 9.77
C ALA A 13 -16.48 -37.15 8.83
N LEU A 14 -16.85 -36.57 7.70
CA LEU A 14 -15.95 -35.80 6.83
C LEU A 14 -15.54 -34.53 7.57
N LEU A 15 -14.38 -34.59 8.22
CA LEU A 15 -13.70 -33.40 8.74
C LEU A 15 -13.19 -32.60 7.54
N PHE A 16 -13.97 -31.63 7.08
CA PHE A 16 -13.47 -30.58 6.20
C PHE A 16 -12.45 -29.74 6.98
N SER A 17 -11.19 -30.11 6.87
CA SER A 17 -10.08 -29.24 7.29
C SER A 17 -10.10 -28.03 6.37
N TYR A 18 -10.67 -26.91 6.82
CA TYR A 18 -10.42 -25.61 6.20
C TYR A 18 -8.92 -25.34 6.43
N ALA A 19 -8.13 -25.57 5.39
CA ALA A 19 -6.77 -25.05 5.37
C ALA A 19 -6.88 -23.53 5.45
N ALA A 20 -6.65 -22.96 6.62
CA ALA A 20 -6.52 -21.52 6.76
C ALA A 20 -5.36 -21.10 5.86
N GLN A 21 -5.65 -20.36 4.79
CA GLN A 21 -4.62 -19.88 3.90
C GLN A 21 -3.75 -18.90 4.68
N ALA A 22 -2.45 -19.21 4.76
CA ALA A 22 -1.49 -18.37 5.47
C ALA A 22 -1.50 -16.95 4.88
N GLY A 23 -1.54 -15.94 5.74
CA GLY A 23 -1.40 -14.54 5.34
C GLY A 23 -0.02 -14.32 4.71
N LYS A 24 0.06 -13.48 3.67
CA LYS A 24 1.30 -13.18 2.96
C LYS A 24 1.78 -11.78 3.33
N LEU A 25 2.98 -11.66 3.88
CA LEU A 25 3.59 -10.37 4.21
C LEU A 25 4.76 -10.12 3.26
N ALA A 26 4.71 -9.03 2.50
CA ALA A 26 5.85 -8.53 1.75
C ALA A 26 6.43 -7.29 2.45
N ILE A 27 7.76 -7.22 2.52
CA ILE A 27 8.48 -6.07 3.08
C ILE A 27 9.46 -5.57 2.04
N VAL A 28 9.44 -4.27 1.80
CA VAL A 28 10.35 -3.57 0.89
C VAL A 28 11.13 -2.52 1.68
N ILE A 29 12.43 -2.46 1.46
CA ILE A 29 13.31 -1.44 2.04
C ILE A 29 13.68 -0.46 0.93
N ASP A 30 13.14 0.75 1.04
CA ASP A 30 13.35 1.86 0.11
C ASP A 30 14.67 2.60 0.39
N ASP A 31 15.02 3.60 -0.43
CA ASP A 31 16.18 4.50 -0.31
C ASP A 31 17.55 3.79 -0.28
N VAL A 32 17.66 2.64 -0.95
CA VAL A 32 18.92 1.89 -1.03
C VAL A 32 19.86 2.52 -2.07
N GLY A 33 21.15 2.57 -1.74
CA GLY A 33 22.24 3.08 -2.59
C GLY A 33 23.05 4.23 -1.99
N TYR A 34 22.68 4.73 -0.83
CA TYR A 34 23.39 5.82 -0.15
C TYR A 34 24.15 5.39 1.12
N ARG A 35 23.74 4.30 1.76
CA ARG A 35 24.23 3.87 3.09
C ARG A 35 24.62 2.39 3.11
N PRO A 36 25.65 1.97 2.37
CA PRO A 36 26.01 0.55 2.23
C PRO A 36 26.18 -0.19 3.56
N ALA A 37 26.61 0.50 4.63
CA ALA A 37 26.79 -0.12 5.94
C ALA A 37 25.47 -0.67 6.55
N GLU A 38 24.39 0.11 6.48
CA GLU A 38 23.06 -0.33 6.96
C GLU A 38 22.37 -1.23 5.93
N GLU A 39 22.51 -0.91 4.65
CA GLU A 39 21.94 -1.67 3.55
C GLU A 39 22.48 -3.11 3.48
N ASN A 40 23.79 -3.31 3.72
CA ASN A 40 24.37 -4.66 3.82
C ASN A 40 23.78 -5.47 4.99
N LYS A 41 23.32 -4.85 6.08
CA LYS A 41 22.60 -5.55 7.14
C LYS A 41 21.22 -6.02 6.68
N VAL A 42 20.55 -5.25 5.82
CA VAL A 42 19.29 -5.66 5.17
C VAL A 42 19.51 -6.87 4.30
N LEU A 43 20.61 -6.91 3.51
CA LEU A 43 20.94 -8.04 2.64
C LEU A 43 21.33 -9.33 3.40
N GLN A 44 21.48 -9.28 4.72
CA GLN A 44 21.66 -10.45 5.59
C GLN A 44 20.33 -10.99 6.14
N MET A 45 19.20 -10.31 5.89
CA MET A 45 17.87 -10.74 6.29
C MET A 45 17.33 -11.83 5.34
N PRO A 46 16.15 -12.43 5.62
CA PRO A 46 15.54 -13.40 4.72
C PRO A 46 15.38 -12.88 3.29
N GLN A 47 15.68 -13.71 2.30
CA GLN A 47 15.66 -13.37 0.87
C GLN A 47 14.30 -12.87 0.34
N ALA A 48 13.23 -13.08 1.09
CA ALA A 48 11.91 -12.54 0.78
C ALA A 48 11.77 -11.02 1.06
N ILE A 49 12.72 -10.41 1.81
CA ILE A 49 12.82 -8.96 1.91
C ILE A 49 13.28 -8.44 0.55
N SER A 50 12.58 -7.43 0.02
CA SER A 50 12.95 -6.77 -1.22
C SER A 50 13.60 -5.42 -0.94
N VAL A 51 14.42 -4.96 -1.87
CA VAL A 51 15.06 -3.65 -1.78
C VAL A 51 14.71 -2.79 -2.99
N ALA A 52 14.46 -1.50 -2.75
CA ALA A 52 14.21 -0.54 -3.80
C ALA A 52 15.35 0.49 -3.83
N VAL A 53 16.02 0.56 -4.98
CA VAL A 53 17.28 1.26 -5.16
C VAL A 53 17.06 2.58 -5.88
N LEU A 54 17.54 3.67 -5.30
CA LEU A 54 17.54 5.00 -5.92
C LEU A 54 18.52 5.00 -7.12
N PRO A 55 18.06 5.24 -8.36
CA PRO A 55 18.87 5.02 -9.56
C PRO A 55 20.06 5.96 -9.72
N ASN A 56 20.00 7.12 -9.08
CA ASN A 56 21.08 8.12 -9.09
C ASN A 56 21.94 8.10 -7.82
N ALA A 57 21.72 7.17 -6.90
CA ALA A 57 22.53 7.01 -5.70
C ALA A 57 23.95 6.53 -6.06
N PRO A 58 24.98 6.95 -5.30
CA PRO A 58 26.39 6.63 -5.58
C PRO A 58 26.66 5.13 -5.69
N HIS A 59 25.97 4.30 -4.93
CA HIS A 59 26.12 2.85 -4.88
C HIS A 59 24.97 2.09 -5.53
N ALA A 60 24.13 2.75 -6.37
CA ALA A 60 22.94 2.13 -6.94
C ALA A 60 23.21 0.78 -7.61
N ARG A 61 24.10 0.74 -8.58
CA ARG A 61 24.46 -0.48 -9.32
C ARG A 61 25.10 -1.54 -8.42
N GLU A 62 25.98 -1.12 -7.52
CA GLU A 62 26.64 -2.02 -6.57
C GLU A 62 25.62 -2.72 -5.69
N MET A 63 24.71 -1.94 -5.05
CA MET A 63 23.75 -2.46 -4.12
C MET A 63 22.68 -3.32 -4.82
N ALA A 64 22.23 -2.91 -6.02
CA ALA A 64 21.32 -3.73 -6.83
C ALA A 64 21.94 -5.10 -7.17
N THR A 65 23.21 -5.11 -7.56
CA THR A 65 23.93 -6.34 -7.90
C THR A 65 24.12 -7.24 -6.67
N LYS A 66 24.54 -6.68 -5.55
CA LYS A 66 24.67 -7.43 -4.28
C LYS A 66 23.34 -8.01 -3.82
N ALA A 67 22.27 -7.22 -3.86
CA ALA A 67 20.93 -7.66 -3.48
C ALA A 67 20.49 -8.86 -4.33
N HIS A 68 20.64 -8.76 -5.64
CA HIS A 68 20.32 -9.86 -6.55
C HIS A 68 21.16 -11.11 -6.27
N GLN A 69 22.47 -10.96 -6.09
CA GLN A 69 23.37 -12.08 -5.76
C GLN A 69 23.04 -12.74 -4.42
N SER A 70 22.54 -11.96 -3.45
CA SER A 70 22.05 -12.48 -2.16
C SER A 70 20.64 -13.06 -2.24
N GLY A 71 20.01 -13.04 -3.42
CA GLY A 71 18.69 -13.64 -3.65
C GLY A 71 17.51 -12.71 -3.32
N HIS A 72 17.74 -11.45 -3.03
CA HIS A 72 16.67 -10.47 -2.81
C HIS A 72 16.06 -9.99 -4.13
N GLU A 73 14.77 -9.67 -4.08
CA GLU A 73 14.10 -8.97 -5.18
C GLU A 73 14.51 -7.50 -5.20
N VAL A 74 14.84 -7.00 -6.39
CA VAL A 74 15.28 -5.62 -6.60
C VAL A 74 14.19 -4.83 -7.31
N LEU A 75 13.90 -3.63 -6.80
CA LEU A 75 13.05 -2.63 -7.42
C LEU A 75 13.84 -1.37 -7.73
N ILE A 76 13.38 -0.61 -8.71
CA ILE A 76 13.81 0.77 -8.94
C ILE A 76 13.01 1.68 -8.02
N HIS A 77 13.67 2.46 -7.18
CA HIS A 77 13.04 3.50 -6.37
C HIS A 77 13.10 4.84 -7.08
N LEU A 78 12.09 5.12 -7.92
CA LEU A 78 12.16 6.23 -8.87
C LEU A 78 11.69 7.54 -8.23
N PRO A 79 12.53 8.60 -8.20
CA PRO A 79 12.14 9.90 -7.68
C PRO A 79 10.97 10.52 -8.44
N MET A 80 9.95 10.94 -7.72
CA MET A 80 8.73 11.57 -8.24
C MET A 80 8.35 12.80 -7.42
N ALA A 81 7.85 13.85 -8.08
CA ALA A 81 7.57 15.12 -7.45
C ALA A 81 6.53 15.02 -6.31
N PRO A 82 6.87 15.50 -5.11
CA PRO A 82 5.93 15.64 -4.00
C PRO A 82 5.11 16.94 -4.11
N LEU A 83 4.04 17.03 -3.31
CA LEU A 83 3.30 18.28 -3.10
C LEU A 83 4.07 19.26 -2.20
N SER A 84 4.91 18.74 -1.32
CA SER A 84 5.74 19.54 -0.42
C SER A 84 6.90 20.23 -1.16
N LYS A 85 7.31 21.39 -0.66
CA LYS A 85 8.49 22.09 -1.14
C LYS A 85 9.72 21.56 -0.40
N GLN A 86 10.51 20.72 -1.06
CA GLN A 86 11.76 20.17 -0.53
C GLN A 86 12.75 19.93 -1.66
N PRO A 87 14.04 19.80 -1.40
CA PRO A 87 15.03 19.46 -2.41
C PRO A 87 14.63 18.15 -3.11
N LEU A 88 14.77 18.13 -4.42
CA LEU A 88 14.43 16.98 -5.25
C LEU A 88 15.70 16.24 -5.66
N GLU A 89 15.59 14.92 -5.74
CA GLU A 89 16.61 14.08 -6.38
C GLU A 89 16.76 14.43 -7.86
N LYS A 90 17.95 14.15 -8.40
CA LYS A 90 18.19 14.27 -9.84
C LYS A 90 17.21 13.39 -10.61
N ASP A 91 16.75 13.87 -11.78
CA ASP A 91 15.80 13.17 -12.64
C ASP A 91 14.46 12.83 -11.95
N THR A 92 14.02 13.66 -10.98
CA THR A 92 12.70 13.52 -10.36
C THR A 92 11.59 13.75 -11.40
N LEU A 93 10.71 12.78 -11.57
CA LEU A 93 9.58 12.88 -12.50
C LEU A 93 8.55 13.90 -12.04
N THR A 94 8.11 14.77 -12.95
CA THR A 94 7.03 15.73 -12.70
C THR A 94 5.88 15.54 -13.69
N PRO A 95 4.63 15.89 -13.34
CA PRO A 95 3.49 15.72 -14.24
C PRO A 95 3.60 16.49 -15.58
N GLU A 96 4.37 17.58 -15.60
CA GLU A 96 4.56 18.47 -16.75
C GLU A 96 5.55 17.93 -17.79
N MET A 97 6.40 16.98 -17.42
CA MET A 97 7.39 16.39 -18.33
C MET A 97 6.73 15.77 -19.56
N SER A 98 7.40 15.85 -20.68
CA SER A 98 6.98 15.16 -21.91
C SER A 98 7.11 13.65 -21.78
N SER A 99 6.44 12.89 -22.64
CA SER A 99 6.55 11.41 -22.67
C SER A 99 7.98 10.97 -23.01
N GLU A 100 8.67 11.71 -23.87
CA GLU A 100 10.06 11.46 -24.26
C GLU A 100 10.99 11.63 -23.06
N GLU A 101 10.80 12.65 -22.25
CA GLU A 101 11.60 12.92 -21.06
C GLU A 101 11.36 11.86 -19.99
N VAL A 102 10.10 11.50 -19.72
CA VAL A 102 9.76 10.40 -18.81
C VAL A 102 10.40 9.09 -19.28
N THR A 103 10.35 8.80 -20.60
CA THR A 103 10.96 7.59 -21.18
C THR A 103 12.49 7.62 -21.07
N ARG A 104 13.11 8.77 -21.25
CA ARG A 104 14.57 8.93 -21.08
C ARG A 104 14.99 8.64 -19.64
N ILE A 105 14.28 9.23 -18.67
CA ILE A 105 14.56 9.03 -17.23
C ILE A 105 14.35 7.55 -16.86
N MET A 106 13.24 6.95 -17.31
CA MET A 106 12.94 5.53 -17.08
C MET A 106 14.06 4.63 -17.60
N ARG A 107 14.53 4.86 -18.82
CA ARG A 107 15.64 4.09 -19.43
C ARG A 107 16.91 4.21 -18.58
N ASN A 108 17.26 5.41 -18.14
CA ASN A 108 18.43 5.62 -17.30
C ASN A 108 18.29 4.89 -15.95
N ALA A 109 17.11 4.93 -15.35
CA ALA A 109 16.83 4.25 -14.10
C ALA A 109 16.98 2.72 -14.24
N VAL A 110 16.41 2.13 -15.30
CA VAL A 110 16.56 0.69 -15.61
C VAL A 110 18.03 0.31 -15.84
N ASN A 111 18.79 1.15 -16.53
CA ASN A 111 20.21 0.90 -16.77
C ASN A 111 21.04 0.99 -15.48
N ASN A 112 20.69 1.88 -14.56
CA ASN A 112 21.44 2.10 -13.33
C ASN A 112 21.12 1.07 -12.23
N VAL A 113 19.91 0.48 -12.26
CA VAL A 113 19.45 -0.52 -11.30
C VAL A 113 19.25 -1.86 -12.03
N PRO A 114 20.31 -2.63 -12.29
CA PRO A 114 20.18 -3.92 -12.94
C PRO A 114 19.38 -4.90 -12.09
N TYR A 115 18.83 -5.94 -12.75
CA TYR A 115 18.04 -7.02 -12.13
C TYR A 115 16.71 -6.57 -11.52
N ALA A 116 16.30 -5.32 -11.70
CA ALA A 116 15.02 -4.85 -11.20
C ALA A 116 13.85 -5.60 -11.88
N VAL A 117 12.87 -6.03 -11.10
CA VAL A 117 11.64 -6.69 -11.56
C VAL A 117 10.39 -5.83 -11.31
N GLY A 118 10.56 -4.71 -10.62
CA GLY A 118 9.51 -3.75 -10.31
C GLY A 118 10.07 -2.34 -10.12
N LEU A 119 9.17 -1.40 -10.00
CA LEU A 119 9.47 0.00 -9.72
C LEU A 119 8.48 0.53 -8.68
N ASN A 120 8.96 1.32 -7.72
CA ASN A 120 8.10 2.09 -6.82
C ASN A 120 8.50 3.57 -6.81
N ASN A 121 7.61 4.42 -6.30
CA ASN A 121 7.86 5.85 -6.24
C ASN A 121 8.55 6.26 -4.95
N HIS A 122 9.71 6.95 -5.09
CA HIS A 122 10.29 7.76 -4.03
C HIS A 122 9.55 9.09 -3.95
N MET A 123 9.02 9.46 -2.76
CA MET A 123 8.10 10.59 -2.63
C MET A 123 6.89 10.45 -3.58
N GLY A 124 6.55 11.50 -4.33
CA GLY A 124 5.68 11.41 -5.50
C GLY A 124 4.22 11.78 -5.25
N SER A 125 3.86 12.41 -4.13
CA SER A 125 2.45 12.74 -3.85
C SER A 125 1.82 13.64 -4.93
N ARG A 126 2.58 14.55 -5.56
CA ARG A 126 2.12 15.35 -6.71
C ARG A 126 2.07 14.53 -7.99
N MET A 127 3.11 13.75 -8.27
CA MET A 127 3.17 12.96 -9.50
C MET A 127 2.11 11.86 -9.50
N THR A 128 1.99 11.09 -8.42
CA THR A 128 1.05 9.97 -8.34
C THR A 128 -0.41 10.41 -8.28
N SER A 129 -0.72 11.66 -7.87
CA SER A 129 -2.09 12.21 -7.94
C SER A 129 -2.48 12.73 -9.33
N SER A 130 -1.52 12.80 -10.27
CA SER A 130 -1.76 13.26 -11.64
C SER A 130 -2.04 12.07 -12.57
N LEU A 131 -3.26 11.92 -13.05
CA LEU A 131 -3.60 10.87 -14.02
C LEU A 131 -2.77 10.99 -15.31
N PRO A 132 -2.67 12.19 -15.96
CA PRO A 132 -1.84 12.32 -17.16
C PRO A 132 -0.35 12.04 -16.90
N GLY A 133 0.17 12.48 -15.74
CA GLY A 133 1.54 12.20 -15.34
C GLY A 133 1.79 10.69 -15.20
N MET A 134 0.94 10.01 -14.43
CA MET A 134 1.07 8.56 -14.22
C MET A 134 0.81 7.75 -15.49
N GLN A 135 -0.04 8.20 -16.41
CA GLN A 135 -0.20 7.53 -17.72
C GLN A 135 1.11 7.50 -18.50
N LYS A 136 1.89 8.59 -18.52
CA LYS A 136 3.23 8.62 -19.15
C LYS A 136 4.17 7.64 -18.47
N VAL A 137 4.14 7.55 -17.13
CA VAL A 137 4.93 6.57 -16.38
C VAL A 137 4.56 5.15 -16.74
N MET A 138 3.26 4.81 -16.73
CA MET A 138 2.79 3.46 -17.04
C MET A 138 3.08 3.08 -18.49
N GLN A 139 2.95 4.02 -19.46
CA GLN A 139 3.32 3.80 -20.84
C GLN A 139 4.83 3.53 -20.99
N ALA A 140 5.69 4.33 -20.36
CA ALA A 140 7.13 4.11 -20.36
C ALA A 140 7.49 2.77 -19.71
N LEU A 141 6.88 2.43 -18.58
CA LEU A 141 7.12 1.19 -17.84
C LEU A 141 6.63 -0.05 -18.62
N ASN A 142 5.60 0.09 -19.46
CA ASN A 142 5.05 -1.00 -20.28
C ASN A 142 6.05 -1.56 -21.31
N HIS A 143 7.11 -0.83 -21.63
CA HIS A 143 8.21 -1.31 -22.48
C HIS A 143 9.17 -2.25 -21.73
N TYR A 144 9.03 -2.34 -20.43
CA TYR A 144 9.84 -3.19 -19.54
C TYR A 144 8.91 -4.18 -18.84
N ASN A 145 9.36 -5.38 -18.59
CA ASN A 145 8.55 -6.36 -17.86
C ASN A 145 8.64 -6.09 -16.34
N LEU A 146 8.23 -4.88 -15.92
CA LEU A 146 8.28 -4.41 -14.55
C LEU A 146 6.87 -4.14 -14.02
N TYR A 147 6.59 -4.54 -12.78
CA TYR A 147 5.38 -4.11 -12.08
C TYR A 147 5.59 -2.76 -11.40
N PHE A 148 4.50 -2.08 -11.05
CA PHE A 148 4.54 -0.85 -10.27
C PHE A 148 4.04 -1.11 -8.84
N LEU A 149 4.84 -0.74 -7.84
CA LEU A 149 4.43 -0.73 -6.42
C LEU A 149 4.18 0.73 -6.01
N ASP A 150 2.91 1.08 -5.86
CA ASP A 150 2.52 2.39 -5.35
C ASP A 150 2.88 2.51 -3.87
N SER A 151 3.83 3.38 -3.55
CA SER A 151 4.25 3.67 -2.16
C SER A 151 3.17 4.42 -1.37
N MET A 152 2.04 4.75 -1.99
CA MET A 152 0.86 5.38 -1.37
C MET A 152 1.23 6.61 -0.52
N THR A 153 2.00 7.51 -1.10
CA THR A 153 2.36 8.80 -0.48
C THR A 153 1.21 9.81 -0.48
N ILE A 154 0.13 9.48 -1.19
CA ILE A 154 -1.12 10.22 -1.20
C ILE A 154 -2.30 9.25 -1.38
N ALA A 155 -3.44 9.55 -0.76
CA ALA A 155 -4.60 8.66 -0.77
C ALA A 155 -5.30 8.57 -2.14
N ASN A 156 -5.29 9.66 -2.92
CA ASN A 156 -5.93 9.75 -4.24
C ASN A 156 -4.97 9.40 -5.41
N SER A 157 -4.03 8.49 -5.19
CA SER A 157 -3.11 8.03 -6.23
C SER A 157 -3.85 7.54 -7.47
N GLN A 158 -3.34 7.93 -8.64
CA GLN A 158 -3.84 7.58 -9.97
C GLN A 158 -3.07 6.40 -10.61
N ALA A 159 -2.23 5.70 -9.83
CA ALA A 159 -1.43 4.60 -10.37
C ALA A 159 -2.28 3.49 -11.01
N VAL A 160 -3.36 3.06 -10.34
CA VAL A 160 -4.25 2.01 -10.87
C VAL A 160 -5.02 2.45 -12.12
N PRO A 161 -5.74 3.60 -12.13
CA PRO A 161 -6.41 4.03 -13.36
C PRO A 161 -5.43 4.35 -14.49
N ALA A 162 -4.22 4.83 -14.19
CA ALA A 162 -3.20 5.11 -15.21
C ALA A 162 -2.63 3.83 -15.87
N ALA A 163 -2.66 2.69 -15.19
CA ALA A 163 -2.19 1.42 -15.72
C ALA A 163 -3.22 0.76 -16.68
N GLN A 164 -4.46 1.26 -16.73
CA GLN A 164 -5.48 0.71 -17.64
C GLN A 164 -5.01 0.82 -19.10
N GLY A 165 -5.18 -0.28 -19.85
CA GLY A 165 -4.71 -0.36 -21.23
C GLY A 165 -3.22 -0.68 -21.39
N THR A 166 -2.49 -0.89 -20.30
CA THR A 166 -1.11 -1.39 -20.28
C THR A 166 -1.04 -2.81 -19.70
N GLN A 167 0.14 -3.44 -19.77
CA GLN A 167 0.39 -4.73 -19.09
C GLN A 167 0.98 -4.54 -17.68
N VAL A 168 1.16 -3.30 -17.23
CA VAL A 168 1.75 -3.00 -15.93
C VAL A 168 0.79 -3.40 -14.81
N ARG A 169 1.25 -4.31 -13.94
CA ARG A 169 0.53 -4.72 -12.73
C ARG A 169 0.84 -3.74 -11.61
N VAL A 170 -0.18 -3.33 -10.86
CA VAL A 170 -0.02 -2.35 -9.78
C VAL A 170 -0.30 -3.01 -8.44
N LEU A 171 0.68 -2.93 -7.54
CA LEU A 171 0.55 -3.26 -6.12
C LEU A 171 0.49 -1.98 -5.31
N LYS A 172 0.00 -2.05 -4.07
CA LYS A 172 -0.10 -0.89 -3.16
C LYS A 172 0.47 -1.20 -1.80
N ARG A 173 1.25 -0.28 -1.24
CA ARG A 173 1.65 -0.32 0.16
C ARG A 173 0.43 -0.24 1.09
N ARG A 174 0.45 -1.03 2.14
CA ARG A 174 -0.57 -1.02 3.20
C ARG A 174 -0.05 -0.42 4.51
N VAL A 175 1.25 -0.54 4.77
CA VAL A 175 1.88 -0.06 6.01
C VAL A 175 3.18 0.66 5.69
N PHE A 176 3.40 1.81 6.33
CA PHE A 176 4.68 2.48 6.41
C PHE A 176 5.31 2.12 7.75
N LEU A 177 6.49 1.52 7.75
CA LEU A 177 7.07 0.95 8.97
C LEU A 177 7.68 2.01 9.88
N ASP A 178 8.28 3.04 9.31
CA ASP A 178 9.21 3.94 9.96
C ASP A 178 8.99 5.42 9.63
N ASP A 179 7.74 5.83 9.47
CA ASP A 179 7.34 7.25 9.45
C ASP A 179 7.81 7.96 10.73
N SER A 180 7.78 7.25 11.85
CA SER A 180 8.46 7.60 13.09
C SER A 180 9.68 6.72 13.30
N GLN A 181 10.82 7.34 13.67
CA GLN A 181 12.07 6.64 13.99
C GLN A 181 12.07 5.99 15.38
N ASP A 182 10.97 6.09 16.14
CA ASP A 182 10.82 5.44 17.43
C ASP A 182 10.69 3.93 17.28
N ILE A 183 11.48 3.18 18.05
CA ILE A 183 11.52 1.71 17.99
C ILE A 183 10.14 1.08 18.28
N ASN A 184 9.40 1.63 19.24
CA ASN A 184 8.09 1.07 19.59
C ASN A 184 7.05 1.38 18.52
N ALA A 185 7.13 2.57 17.89
CA ALA A 185 6.30 2.92 16.75
C ALA A 185 6.56 1.96 15.57
N ILE A 186 7.82 1.68 15.24
CA ILE A 186 8.19 0.73 14.19
C ILE A 186 7.67 -0.68 14.51
N ARG A 187 7.83 -1.15 15.75
CA ARG A 187 7.26 -2.45 16.20
C ARG A 187 5.76 -2.52 16.05
N GLN A 188 5.05 -1.44 16.38
CA GLN A 188 3.60 -1.36 16.22
C GLN A 188 3.20 -1.45 14.75
N GLN A 189 3.91 -0.75 13.85
CA GLN A 189 3.64 -0.81 12.41
C GLN A 189 3.95 -2.20 11.83
N PHE A 190 5.03 -2.84 12.26
CA PHE A 190 5.30 -4.24 11.88
C PHE A 190 4.16 -5.16 12.31
N SER A 191 3.74 -5.09 13.57
CA SER A 191 2.62 -5.89 14.09
C SER A 191 1.30 -5.59 13.35
N ARG A 192 1.08 -4.34 12.95
CA ARG A 192 -0.05 -3.95 12.10
C ARG A 192 0.02 -4.60 10.73
N ALA A 193 1.19 -4.65 10.11
CA ALA A 193 1.39 -5.29 8.81
C ALA A 193 1.08 -6.80 8.89
N VAL A 194 1.55 -7.48 9.93
CA VAL A 194 1.23 -8.88 10.21
C VAL A 194 -0.28 -9.11 10.34
N LYS A 195 -0.96 -8.31 11.17
CA LYS A 195 -2.43 -8.40 11.34
C LYS A 195 -3.20 -8.17 10.05
N LEU A 196 -2.73 -7.24 9.20
CA LEU A 196 -3.34 -7.00 7.89
C LEU A 196 -3.15 -8.18 6.94
N ALA A 197 -1.96 -8.81 6.94
CA ALA A 197 -1.70 -10.01 6.16
C ALA A 197 -2.63 -11.16 6.58
N GLN A 198 -2.78 -11.39 7.88
CA GLN A 198 -3.69 -12.40 8.44
C GLN A 198 -5.16 -12.16 8.08
N ARG A 199 -5.60 -10.91 8.19
CA ARG A 199 -7.01 -10.54 7.96
C ARG A 199 -7.40 -10.51 6.49
N ASP A 200 -6.55 -9.91 5.65
CA ASP A 200 -6.87 -9.53 4.27
C ASP A 200 -6.20 -10.46 3.24
N GLY A 201 -5.50 -11.51 3.68
CA GLY A 201 -4.77 -12.46 2.85
C GLY A 201 -3.36 -12.00 2.52
N TYR A 202 -3.12 -10.70 2.32
CA TYR A 202 -1.78 -10.15 2.19
C TYR A 202 -1.65 -8.69 2.64
N ALA A 203 -0.41 -8.30 2.96
CA ALA A 203 -0.03 -6.92 3.18
C ALA A 203 1.35 -6.63 2.59
N ILE A 204 1.56 -5.39 2.15
CA ILE A 204 2.87 -4.88 1.74
C ILE A 204 3.24 -3.76 2.70
N ALA A 205 4.40 -3.90 3.35
CA ALA A 205 4.98 -2.90 4.22
C ALA A 205 6.25 -2.32 3.57
N ILE A 206 6.43 -1.01 3.70
CA ILE A 206 7.63 -0.30 3.24
C ILE A 206 8.30 0.35 4.44
N GLY A 207 9.62 0.26 4.50
CA GLY A 207 10.49 0.96 5.44
C GLY A 207 11.79 1.35 4.78
N HIS A 208 12.72 1.95 5.54
CA HIS A 208 14.00 2.45 5.04
C HIS A 208 15.17 1.82 5.82
N PRO A 209 16.42 1.87 5.29
CA PRO A 209 17.58 1.29 5.96
C PRO A 209 18.08 2.17 7.11
N HIS A 210 17.15 2.58 8.00
CA HIS A 210 17.50 3.28 9.23
C HIS A 210 17.92 2.29 10.32
N PRO A 211 18.88 2.63 11.19
CA PRO A 211 19.38 1.72 12.21
C PRO A 211 18.28 1.09 13.09
N ASN A 212 17.26 1.87 13.45
CA ASN A 212 16.16 1.37 14.28
C ASN A 212 15.24 0.44 13.50
N THR A 213 14.95 0.73 12.23
CA THR A 213 14.16 -0.13 11.35
C THR A 213 14.86 -1.48 11.15
N VAL A 214 16.16 -1.45 10.81
CA VAL A 214 16.98 -2.65 10.66
C VAL A 214 16.96 -3.48 11.94
N ARG A 215 17.19 -2.84 13.10
CA ARG A 215 17.15 -3.51 14.41
C ARG A 215 15.80 -4.18 14.68
N VAL A 216 14.71 -3.47 14.46
CA VAL A 216 13.35 -4.01 14.71
C VAL A 216 13.06 -5.18 13.79
N LEU A 217 13.41 -5.08 12.50
CA LEU A 217 13.21 -6.17 11.55
C LEU A 217 14.02 -7.41 11.95
N GLN A 218 15.29 -7.26 12.31
CA GLN A 218 16.12 -8.37 12.79
C GLN A 218 15.54 -9.08 14.02
N GLN A 219 14.89 -8.33 14.91
CA GLN A 219 14.26 -8.88 16.12
C GLN A 219 12.89 -9.53 15.83
N MET A 220 12.10 -8.97 14.95
CA MET A 220 10.71 -9.37 14.77
C MET A 220 10.50 -10.39 13.64
N LEU A 221 11.33 -10.40 12.60
CA LEU A 221 11.19 -11.38 11.52
C LEU A 221 11.26 -12.85 12.00
N PRO A 222 12.17 -13.22 12.94
CA PRO A 222 12.19 -14.58 13.46
C PRO A 222 10.95 -14.97 14.29
N THR A 223 10.15 -13.97 14.71
CA THR A 223 8.96 -14.18 15.54
C THR A 223 7.65 -14.09 14.76
N LEU A 224 7.71 -14.13 13.43
CA LEU A 224 6.49 -14.15 12.61
C LEU A 224 5.59 -15.32 13.02
N PRO A 225 4.27 -15.10 13.15
CA PRO A 225 3.31 -16.17 13.40
C PRO A 225 3.36 -17.25 12.31
N ALA A 226 3.12 -18.50 12.67
CA ALA A 226 3.16 -19.64 11.74
C ALA A 226 2.12 -19.55 10.61
N ASP A 227 1.06 -18.76 10.80
CA ASP A 227 0.01 -18.47 9.83
C ASP A 227 0.31 -17.23 8.95
N VAL A 228 1.56 -16.72 8.98
CA VAL A 228 2.03 -15.64 8.11
C VAL A 228 3.32 -16.05 7.41
N THR A 229 3.30 -15.99 6.08
CA THR A 229 4.47 -16.28 5.25
C THR A 229 5.07 -14.98 4.71
N LEU A 230 6.39 -14.83 4.87
CA LEU A 230 7.11 -13.73 4.24
C LEU A 230 7.30 -14.04 2.74
N VAL A 231 6.89 -13.11 1.88
CA VAL A 231 6.92 -13.27 0.42
C VAL A 231 7.49 -12.04 -0.26
N ARG A 232 7.92 -12.17 -1.51
CA ARG A 232 8.31 -11.03 -2.35
C ARG A 232 7.07 -10.33 -2.91
N PRO A 233 7.08 -9.01 -3.17
CA PRO A 233 5.98 -8.32 -3.84
C PRO A 233 5.55 -8.96 -5.16
N SER A 234 6.50 -9.43 -5.99
CA SER A 234 6.18 -10.10 -7.26
C SER A 234 5.28 -11.32 -7.12
N GLN A 235 5.34 -12.01 -5.98
CA GLN A 235 4.48 -13.18 -5.68
C GLN A 235 3.03 -12.77 -5.36
N LEU A 236 2.77 -11.48 -5.15
CA LEU A 236 1.43 -10.94 -4.86
C LEU A 236 0.70 -10.43 -6.11
N LEU A 237 1.33 -10.42 -7.28
CA LEU A 237 0.75 -9.83 -8.50
C LEU A 237 -0.57 -10.47 -8.93
N ASN A 238 -0.82 -11.72 -8.58
CA ASN A 238 -2.03 -12.47 -8.89
C ASN A 238 -2.96 -12.65 -7.68
N GLU A 239 -2.60 -12.06 -6.53
CA GLU A 239 -3.41 -12.16 -5.33
C GLU A 239 -4.51 -11.10 -5.33
N SER A 240 -5.71 -11.49 -4.92
CA SER A 240 -6.77 -10.56 -4.54
C SER A 240 -6.79 -10.38 -3.03
N LEU A 241 -7.01 -9.16 -2.56
CA LEU A 241 -7.33 -8.98 -1.15
C LEU A 241 -8.61 -9.77 -0.85
N HIS A 242 -8.58 -10.59 0.17
CA HIS A 242 -9.80 -11.16 0.69
C HIS A 242 -10.66 -9.96 1.15
N SER A 243 -11.75 -9.70 0.46
CA SER A 243 -12.81 -8.85 1.04
C SER A 243 -13.21 -9.59 2.30
N GLY A 244 -12.77 -9.04 3.45
CA GLY A 244 -12.92 -9.69 4.72
C GLY A 244 -14.29 -10.35 4.79
N SER A 245 -14.31 -11.66 4.75
CA SER A 245 -15.49 -12.40 5.12
C SER A 245 -15.70 -12.05 6.58
N ARG A 246 -16.48 -10.99 6.80
CA ARG A 246 -17.16 -10.79 8.06
C ARG A 246 -17.71 -12.17 8.39
N PRO A 247 -17.35 -12.79 9.53
CA PRO A 247 -17.94 -14.07 9.89
C PRO A 247 -19.45 -13.94 9.63
N PRO A 248 -20.12 -14.96 9.04
CA PRO A 248 -21.54 -14.84 8.73
C PRO A 248 -22.19 -14.31 9.98
N VAL A 249 -22.65 -13.06 9.92
CA VAL A 249 -23.48 -12.50 10.97
C VAL A 249 -24.66 -13.44 10.98
N ALA A 250 -24.79 -14.21 12.06
CA ALA A 250 -25.97 -15.04 12.27
C ALA A 250 -27.17 -14.16 11.89
N PRO A 251 -28.10 -14.65 11.05
CA PRO A 251 -29.17 -13.82 10.52
C PRO A 251 -29.79 -13.09 11.70
N ALA A 252 -29.57 -11.78 11.73
CA ALA A 252 -30.17 -10.93 12.74
C ALA A 252 -31.67 -11.23 12.65
N LYS A 253 -32.26 -11.67 13.77
CA LYS A 253 -33.72 -11.80 13.85
C LYS A 253 -34.29 -10.53 13.23
N PRO A 254 -35.26 -10.61 12.30
CA PRO A 254 -35.79 -9.43 11.67
C PRO A 254 -36.25 -8.48 12.76
N VAL A 255 -35.46 -7.43 12.97
CA VAL A 255 -35.89 -6.29 13.76
C VAL A 255 -36.89 -5.60 12.86
N THR A 256 -38.18 -5.90 13.08
CA THR A 256 -39.26 -5.10 12.50
C THR A 256 -38.97 -3.66 12.89
N PRO A 257 -38.71 -2.77 11.92
CA PRO A 257 -38.51 -1.38 12.24
C PRO A 257 -39.80 -0.88 12.88
N ARG A 258 -39.74 -0.60 14.18
CA ARG A 258 -40.81 0.10 14.89
C ARG A 258 -40.74 1.55 14.44
N PHE A 259 -41.07 1.77 13.17
CA PHE A 259 -41.25 3.09 12.62
C PHE A 259 -42.62 3.57 13.16
N GLN A 260 -42.59 4.41 14.16
CA GLN A 260 -43.80 5.15 14.58
C GLN A 260 -43.77 6.49 13.82
N PRO A 261 -44.66 6.69 12.83
CA PRO A 261 -44.68 7.92 12.04
C PRO A 261 -45.06 9.17 12.84
N ALA A 262 -45.50 9.02 14.09
CA ALA A 262 -46.05 10.11 14.87
C ALA A 262 -45.02 11.09 15.49
N ASP A 263 -43.72 10.72 15.55
CA ASP A 263 -42.70 11.52 16.22
C ASP A 263 -41.76 12.30 15.30
N LEU A 264 -41.92 12.13 14.00
CA LEU A 264 -41.12 12.86 13.00
C LEU A 264 -41.95 14.02 12.45
N CYS A 265 -41.71 15.22 12.88
CA CYS A 265 -42.27 16.49 12.34
C CYS A 265 -43.23 17.29 13.22
N LYS A 266 -43.08 17.24 14.53
CA LYS A 266 -43.62 18.35 15.34
C LYS A 266 -42.45 19.29 15.65
N PRO A 267 -42.41 20.52 15.09
CA PRO A 267 -41.48 21.53 15.57
C PRO A 267 -41.77 21.79 17.05
N LYS A 268 -40.77 21.65 17.92
CA LYS A 268 -40.91 21.77 19.37
C LYS A 268 -41.33 23.18 19.83
N GLN A 269 -41.27 24.18 18.96
CA GLN A 269 -41.79 25.53 19.15
C GLN A 269 -41.97 26.21 17.78
N PRO A 270 -42.97 27.11 17.61
CA PRO A 270 -43.00 27.96 16.40
C PRO A 270 -41.76 28.83 16.40
N LEU A 271 -40.99 28.74 15.28
CA LEU A 271 -39.85 29.65 15.05
C LEU A 271 -40.36 31.09 15.06
N ALA A 272 -39.85 31.92 15.93
CA ALA A 272 -40.10 33.33 15.88
C ALA A 272 -39.71 33.89 14.51
N PRO A 273 -40.51 34.78 13.89
CA PRO A 273 -40.17 35.34 12.59
C PRO A 273 -38.82 36.06 12.70
N VAL A 274 -37.85 35.66 11.83
CA VAL A 274 -36.56 36.32 11.77
C VAL A 274 -36.76 37.69 11.08
N PRO A 275 -36.44 38.81 11.75
CA PRO A 275 -36.57 40.12 11.13
C PRO A 275 -35.73 40.19 9.86
N ALA A 276 -36.27 40.80 8.79
CA ALA A 276 -35.62 40.98 7.50
C ALA A 276 -34.23 41.67 7.60
N THR A 277 -34.05 42.51 8.62
CA THR A 277 -32.77 43.16 8.93
C THR A 277 -31.65 42.17 9.25
N ARG A 278 -31.95 41.01 9.85
CA ARG A 278 -30.92 39.99 10.19
C ARG A 278 -30.42 39.24 8.95
N ALA A 279 -31.30 39.04 7.97
CA ALA A 279 -30.88 38.41 6.70
C ALA A 279 -29.95 39.35 5.90
N LEU A 280 -30.21 40.67 5.92
CA LEU A 280 -29.35 41.67 5.29
C LEU A 280 -27.99 41.80 5.99
N THR A 281 -27.92 41.66 7.31
CA THR A 281 -26.66 41.67 8.07
C THR A 281 -25.78 40.46 7.71
N VAL A 282 -26.35 39.28 7.63
CA VAL A 282 -25.62 38.03 7.28
C VAL A 282 -25.09 38.11 5.84
N ILE A 283 -25.87 38.70 4.91
CA ILE A 283 -25.43 38.92 3.51
C ILE A 283 -24.28 39.92 3.47
N ALA A 284 -24.38 41.03 4.19
CA ALA A 284 -23.36 42.08 4.26
C ALA A 284 -22.03 41.54 4.86
N GLU A 285 -22.10 40.73 5.93
CA GLU A 285 -20.94 40.09 6.54
C GLU A 285 -20.30 39.03 5.61
N SER A 286 -21.12 38.30 4.87
CA SER A 286 -20.64 37.34 3.88
C SER A 286 -19.91 37.98 2.71
N VAL A 287 -20.36 39.15 2.27
CA VAL A 287 -19.72 39.92 1.19
C VAL A 287 -18.42 40.58 1.65
N ASN A 288 -18.38 41.07 2.90
CA ASN A 288 -17.17 41.71 3.45
C ASN A 288 -16.06 40.73 3.82
N ASN A 289 -16.40 39.45 4.08
CA ASN A 289 -15.43 38.41 4.42
C ASN A 289 -15.06 37.49 3.26
N SER A 290 -15.53 37.78 2.03
CA SER A 290 -15.02 37.08 0.83
C SER A 290 -13.64 37.65 0.49
N PRO A 291 -12.59 36.81 0.43
CA PRO A 291 -11.30 37.25 -0.05
C PRO A 291 -11.47 37.65 -1.51
N ALA A 292 -11.29 38.94 -1.78
CA ALA A 292 -11.25 39.47 -3.15
C ALA A 292 -10.14 38.75 -3.92
N VAL A 293 -10.47 38.26 -5.08
CA VAL A 293 -9.62 37.62 -6.10
C VAL A 293 -8.40 38.48 -6.41
#